data_260ae8f75b94883a61f07f51c905f989
#
_entry.id   260ae8f75b94883a61f07f51c905f989
#
_cell.length_a   1.000
_cell.length_b   1.000
_cell.length_c   1.000
_cell.angle_alpha   90.00
_cell.angle_beta   90.00
_cell.angle_gamma   90.00
#
_symmetry.space_group_name_H-M   'P 1'
#
loop_
_entity.id
_entity.type
_entity.pdbx_description
1 polymer ?
#
loop_
_entity_poly.entity_id
_entity_poly.type
_entity_poly.pdbx_seq_one_letter_code
_entity_poly.pdbx_strand_id
1 'polypeptide(L)' 'MSRRLRGIKGKEAVKAFLRAGGQLKPGKGDHINIKMPNGIIVTVPGRGEMKIGLLMNALKKAGLTETEFLELL' A
#
# COMPACT_ATOMS: atom_id res chain seq x y z
N MET A 1 -19.28 2.28 9.02
CA MET A 1 -19.08 2.83 7.66
C MET A 1 -17.66 2.52 7.18
N SER A 2 -17.53 2.07 5.96
CA SER A 2 -16.23 1.76 5.42
C SER A 2 -15.49 3.05 5.03
N ARG A 3 -14.20 3.10 5.35
CA ARG A 3 -13.33 4.19 4.95
C ARG A 3 -13.07 4.10 3.44
N ARG A 4 -13.00 5.23 2.78
CA ARG A 4 -12.62 5.28 1.38
C ARG A 4 -11.11 5.42 1.23
N LEU A 5 -10.61 5.30 -0.01
CA LEU A 5 -9.18 5.41 -0.29
C LEU A 5 -8.63 6.84 -0.18
N ARG A 6 -9.41 7.76 0.33
CA ARG A 6 -8.96 9.15 0.54
C ARG A 6 -8.32 9.30 1.90
N GLY A 7 -7.31 10.14 1.97
CA GLY A 7 -6.65 10.45 3.23
C GLY A 7 -5.86 9.28 3.79
N ILE A 8 -5.49 8.33 2.96
CA ILE A 8 -4.66 7.21 3.40
C ILE A 8 -3.21 7.66 3.43
N LYS A 9 -2.61 7.58 4.60
CA LYS A 9 -1.19 7.91 4.74
C LYS A 9 -0.34 6.74 4.27
N GLY A 10 0.85 7.05 3.76
CA GLY A 10 1.77 6.02 3.31
C GLY A 10 2.04 4.98 4.38
N LYS A 11 2.22 5.42 5.63
CA LYS A 11 2.44 4.50 6.75
C LYS A 11 1.28 3.53 6.96
N GLU A 12 0.06 4.01 6.79
CA GLU A 12 -1.13 3.16 6.90
C GLU A 12 -1.15 2.12 5.78
N ALA A 13 -0.82 2.56 4.57
CA ALA A 13 -0.78 1.67 3.42
C ALA A 13 0.28 0.58 3.61
N VAL A 14 1.45 0.93 4.16
CA VAL A 14 2.50 -0.05 4.45
C VAL A 14 1.97 -1.13 5.38
N LYS A 15 1.30 -0.74 6.46
CA LYS A 15 0.75 -1.72 7.40
C LYS A 15 -0.26 -2.64 6.73
N ALA A 16 -1.13 -2.09 5.89
CA ALA A 16 -2.12 -2.89 5.18
C ALA A 16 -1.45 -3.87 4.21
N PHE A 17 -0.46 -3.43 3.47
CA PHE A 17 0.26 -4.31 2.56
C PHE A 17 1.00 -5.42 3.31
N LEU A 18 1.59 -5.11 4.46
CA LEU A 18 2.23 -6.14 5.28
C LEU A 18 1.23 -7.16 5.79
N ARG A 19 0.05 -6.70 6.21
CA ARG A 19 -1.03 -7.61 6.64
C ARG A 19 -1.52 -8.49 5.50
N ALA A 20 -1.38 -8.01 4.27
CA ALA A 20 -1.74 -8.79 3.08
C ALA A 20 -0.65 -9.81 2.69
N GLY A 21 0.38 -9.95 3.50
CA GLY A 21 1.46 -10.90 3.25
C GLY A 21 2.70 -10.29 2.60
N GLY A 22 2.75 -8.96 2.48
CA GLY A 22 3.90 -8.29 1.91
C GLY A 22 5.12 -8.33 2.82
N GLN A 23 6.29 -8.14 2.23
CA GLN A 23 7.56 -8.08 2.94
C GLN A 23 8.26 -6.77 2.63
N LEU A 24 8.79 -6.12 3.67
CA LEU A 24 9.56 -4.90 3.48
C LEU A 24 10.85 -5.20 2.74
N LYS A 25 11.17 -4.33 1.79
CA LYS A 25 12.42 -4.39 1.04
C LYS A 25 13.12 -3.04 1.10
N PRO A 26 14.44 -2.99 0.91
CA PRO A 26 15.16 -1.72 0.92
C PRO A 26 14.60 -0.77 -0.12
N GLY A 27 14.50 0.52 0.25
CA GLY A 27 14.07 1.58 -0.64
C GLY A 27 15.02 2.76 -0.54
N LYS A 28 14.83 3.74 -1.41
CA LYS A 28 15.66 4.96 -1.41
C LYS A 28 14.89 6.12 -0.80
N GLY A 29 15.58 6.87 0.07
CA GLY A 29 15.00 8.05 0.67
C GLY A 29 13.74 7.73 1.46
N ASP A 30 12.67 8.44 1.20
CA ASP A 30 11.40 8.26 1.90
C ASP A 30 10.52 7.18 1.29
N HIS A 31 10.98 6.53 0.25
CA HIS A 31 10.20 5.48 -0.41
C HIS A 31 10.36 4.14 0.29
N ILE A 32 9.24 3.45 0.46
CA ILE A 32 9.22 2.15 1.10
C ILE A 32 8.78 1.13 0.04
N ASN A 33 9.59 0.10 -0.15
CA ASN A 33 9.27 -0.97 -1.09
C ASN A 33 8.72 -2.17 -0.33
N ILE A 34 7.65 -2.76 -0.87
CA ILE A 34 7.03 -3.94 -0.28
C ILE A 34 6.86 -4.97 -1.37
N LYS A 35 7.45 -6.15 -1.16
CA LYS A 35 7.28 -7.26 -2.09
C LYS A 35 6.03 -8.03 -1.70
N MET A 36 5.06 -8.05 -2.60
CA MET A 36 3.79 -8.74 -2.34
C MET A 36 3.90 -10.24 -2.65
N PRO A 37 2.95 -11.04 -2.14
CA PRO A 37 2.97 -12.50 -2.37
C PRO A 37 3.02 -12.89 -3.84
N ASN A 38 2.48 -12.06 -4.74
CA ASN A 38 2.54 -12.33 -6.18
C ASN A 38 3.91 -11.99 -6.80
N GLY A 39 4.88 -11.59 -5.98
CA GLY A 39 6.23 -11.28 -6.43
C GLY A 39 6.44 -9.85 -6.92
N ILE A 40 5.37 -9.07 -7.03
CA ILE A 40 5.47 -7.70 -7.51
C ILE A 40 5.81 -6.78 -6.34
N ILE A 41 6.70 -5.82 -6.60
CA ILE A 41 7.08 -4.82 -5.60
C ILE A 41 6.23 -3.57 -5.80
N VAL A 42 5.59 -3.12 -4.72
CA VAL A 42 4.89 -1.84 -4.70
C VAL A 42 5.72 -0.84 -3.92
N THR A 43 5.72 0.40 -4.37
CA THR A 43 6.47 1.48 -3.72
C THR A 43 5.49 2.47 -3.12
N VAL A 44 5.69 2.79 -1.85
CA VAL A 44 4.80 3.64 -1.07
C VAL A 44 5.60 4.81 -0.51
N PRO A 45 5.09 6.04 -0.54
CA PRO A 45 5.77 7.16 0.11
C PRO A 45 5.77 6.94 1.62
N GLY A 46 6.91 7.15 2.25
CA GLY A 46 7.04 6.97 3.70
C GLY A 46 6.46 8.12 4.49
N ARG A 47 6.14 9.25 3.86
CA ARG A 47 5.61 10.45 4.50
C ARG A 47 4.35 10.93 3.80
N GLY A 48 3.43 11.48 4.58
CA GLY A 48 2.23 12.12 4.06
C GLY A 48 1.22 11.16 3.47
N GLU A 49 0.24 11.72 2.82
CA GLU A 49 -0.84 10.97 2.20
C GLU A 49 -0.44 10.42 0.83
N MET A 50 -0.99 9.26 0.50
CA MET A 50 -0.89 8.74 -0.84
C MET A 50 -2.00 9.35 -1.70
N LYS A 51 -1.64 9.77 -2.90
CA LYS A 51 -2.64 10.19 -3.87
C LYS A 51 -3.46 8.98 -4.28
N ILE A 52 -4.76 9.20 -4.48
CA ILE A 52 -5.68 8.13 -4.84
C ILE A 52 -5.21 7.32 -6.05
N GLY A 53 -4.78 8.01 -7.11
CA GLY A 53 -4.32 7.34 -8.33
C GLY A 53 -3.12 6.44 -8.06
N LEU A 54 -2.18 6.92 -7.24
CA LEU A 54 -1.01 6.13 -6.88
C LEU A 54 -1.40 4.91 -6.07
N LEU A 55 -2.31 5.09 -5.11
CA LEU A 55 -2.78 4.00 -4.26
C LEU A 55 -3.53 2.95 -5.09
N MET A 56 -4.43 3.37 -5.96
CA MET A 56 -5.17 2.45 -6.81
C MET A 56 -4.24 1.63 -7.71
N ASN A 57 -3.20 2.27 -8.24
CA ASN A 57 -2.21 1.57 -9.05
C ASN A 57 -1.45 0.54 -8.21
N ALA A 58 -1.09 0.90 -6.99
CA ALA A 58 -0.40 -0.02 -6.08
C ALA A 58 -1.28 -1.22 -5.74
N LEU A 59 -2.58 -1.00 -5.49
CA LEU A 59 -3.51 -2.09 -5.21
C LEU A 59 -3.62 -3.04 -6.40
N LYS A 60 -3.72 -2.48 -7.60
CA LYS A 60 -3.80 -3.28 -8.81
C LYS A 60 -2.57 -4.16 -8.97
N LYS A 61 -1.38 -3.60 -8.76
CA LYS A 61 -0.13 -4.35 -8.82
C LYS A 61 -0.06 -5.43 -7.75
N ALA A 62 -0.55 -5.13 -6.56
CA ALA A 62 -0.54 -6.06 -5.44
C ALA A 62 -1.60 -7.16 -5.56
N GLY A 63 -2.52 -7.02 -6.47
CA GLY A 63 -3.61 -7.97 -6.62
C GLY A 63 -4.68 -7.84 -5.55
N LEU A 64 -4.82 -6.65 -4.97
CA LEU A 64 -5.81 -6.39 -3.92
C LEU A 64 -6.97 -5.58 -4.46
N THR A 65 -8.18 -5.90 -4.03
CA THR A 65 -9.34 -5.06 -4.29
C THR A 65 -9.35 -3.92 -3.29
N GLU A 66 -10.09 -2.86 -3.60
CA GLU A 66 -10.27 -1.75 -2.69
C GLU A 66 -10.84 -2.22 -1.34
N THR A 67 -11.85 -3.08 -1.41
CA THR A 67 -12.49 -3.61 -0.19
C THR A 67 -11.49 -4.39 0.67
N GLU A 68 -10.71 -5.25 0.04
CA GLU A 68 -9.70 -6.03 0.77
C GLU A 68 -8.69 -5.11 1.47
N PHE A 69 -8.23 -4.09 0.76
CA PHE A 69 -7.27 -3.14 1.33
C PHE A 69 -7.86 -2.38 2.51
N LEU A 70 -9.08 -1.88 2.37
CA LEU A 70 -9.74 -1.13 3.43
C LEU A 70 -9.93 -1.97 4.69
N GLU A 71 -10.20 -3.26 4.52
CA GLU A 71 -10.34 -4.17 5.66
C GLU A 71 -9.02 -4.41 6.39
N LEU A 72 -7.89 -4.17 5.71
CA LEU A 72 -6.57 -4.36 6.30
C LEU A 72 -6.02 -3.10 6.99
N LEU A 73 -6.70 -2.00 6.88
CA LEU A 73 -6.28 -0.75 7.52
C LEU A 73 -6.43 -0.77 9.03
#